data_8005ae0a859908e046f35566c5ced335
#
_entry.id   8005ae0a859908e046f35566c5ced335
#
_cell.length_a   1.000
_cell.length_b   1.000
_cell.length_c   1.000
_cell.angle_alpha   90.00
_cell.angle_beta   90.00
_cell.angle_gamma   90.00
#
_symmetry.space_group_name_H-M   'P 1'
#
loop_
_entity.id
_entity.type
_entity.pdbx_description
1 polymer ?
#
loop_
_entity_poly.entity_id
_entity_poly.type
_entity_poly.pdbx_seq_one_letter_code
_entity_poly.pdbx_strand_id
1 'polypeptide(L)'
;MVIAAQRMVGEIMETFPRLLNLKLFAPRKQGEPAKVIAAMNSSDIGEMENDAIRDVIARGKKYYAKNKRIITVTIPVKDRNGDPIAAIRVSMKSFPGQTQANTFARAIPVAEYLQQRVLYLEDFYR
;
A
#
# COMPACT_ATOMS: atom_id res chain seq x y z
N MET A 1 -2.38 17.64 -2.45
CA MET A 1 -1.94 16.39 -3.09
C MET A 1 -0.46 16.18 -2.83
N VAL A 2 -0.05 14.97 -2.49
CA VAL A 2 1.36 14.63 -2.29
C VAL A 2 1.92 14.19 -3.64
N ILE A 3 2.64 15.08 -4.31
CA ILE A 3 2.99 14.92 -5.73
C ILE A 3 3.88 13.70 -5.99
N ALA A 4 4.94 13.51 -5.19
CA ALA A 4 5.85 12.38 -5.40
C ALA A 4 5.13 11.05 -5.21
N ALA A 5 4.37 10.91 -4.12
CA ALA A 5 3.61 9.69 -3.85
C ALA A 5 2.57 9.41 -4.93
N GLN A 6 1.85 10.43 -5.40
CA GLN A 6 0.84 10.26 -6.43
C GLN A 6 1.47 9.90 -7.79
N ARG A 7 2.64 10.41 -8.08
CA ARG A 7 3.38 10.01 -9.28
C ARG A 7 3.75 8.52 -9.23
N MET A 8 4.22 8.06 -8.07
CA MET A 8 4.54 6.63 -7.88
C MET A 8 3.31 5.75 -8.06
N VAL A 9 2.17 6.15 -7.51
CA VAL A 9 0.90 5.42 -7.70
C VAL A 9 0.51 5.37 -9.16
N GLY A 10 0.67 6.48 -9.88
CA GLY A 10 0.41 6.51 -11.33
C GLY A 10 1.28 5.53 -12.10
N GLU A 11 2.56 5.45 -11.76
CA GLU A 11 3.48 4.49 -12.37
C GLU A 11 3.09 3.04 -12.04
N ILE A 12 2.64 2.80 -10.81
CA ILE A 12 2.17 1.48 -10.40
C ILE A 12 0.94 1.06 -11.21
N MET A 13 0.02 1.98 -11.43
CA MET A 13 -1.18 1.71 -12.22
C MET A 13 -0.83 1.29 -13.64
N GLU A 14 0.21 1.87 -14.22
CA GLU A 14 0.69 1.50 -15.56
C GLU A 14 1.42 0.16 -15.55
N THR A 15 2.22 -0.10 -14.52
CA THR A 15 3.04 -1.30 -14.40
C THR A 15 2.21 -2.53 -14.01
N PHE A 16 1.19 -2.33 -13.20
CA PHE A 16 0.33 -3.40 -12.67
C PHE A 16 -1.13 -3.15 -13.05
N PRO A 17 -1.50 -3.33 -14.33
CA PRO A 17 -2.82 -2.91 -14.81
C PRO A 17 -3.98 -3.77 -14.28
N ARG A 18 -3.69 -4.89 -13.60
CA ARG A 18 -4.74 -5.76 -13.05
C ARG A 18 -5.21 -5.37 -11.66
N LEU A 19 -4.62 -4.33 -11.07
CA LEU A 19 -5.08 -3.84 -9.78
C LEU A 19 -6.46 -3.20 -9.92
N LEU A 20 -7.36 -3.57 -9.01
CA LEU A 20 -8.70 -2.98 -8.97
C LEU A 20 -8.73 -1.71 -8.14
N ASN A 21 -7.90 -1.65 -7.10
CA ASN A 21 -7.74 -0.46 -6.28
C ASN A 21 -6.38 -0.47 -5.59
N LEU A 22 -5.92 0.72 -5.25
CA LEU A 22 -4.67 0.91 -4.52
C LEU A 22 -4.80 2.16 -3.66
N LYS A 23 -4.48 2.02 -2.38
CA LYS A 23 -4.37 3.13 -1.43
C LYS A 23 -3.02 3.06 -0.76
N LEU A 24 -2.32 4.19 -0.74
CA LEU A 24 -1.04 4.32 -0.05
C LEU A 24 -1.26 5.14 1.22
N PHE A 25 -1.09 4.49 2.38
CA PHE A 25 -1.21 5.13 3.69
C PHE A 25 0.18 5.45 4.21
N ALA A 26 0.39 6.68 4.64
CA ALA A 26 1.63 7.07 5.30
C ALA A 26 1.38 8.20 6.30
N PRO A 27 2.14 8.22 7.42
CA PRO A 27 2.11 9.38 8.31
C PRO A 27 2.93 10.50 7.68
N ARG A 28 2.66 11.74 8.08
CA ARG A 28 3.48 12.88 7.66
C ARG A 28 4.86 12.84 8.32
N LYS A 29 4.87 12.41 9.58
CA LYS A 29 6.09 12.19 10.37
C LYS A 29 5.94 10.87 11.12
N GLN A 30 7.05 10.21 11.37
CA GLN A 30 7.06 8.96 12.12
C GLN A 30 6.35 9.13 13.47
N GLY A 31 5.47 8.19 13.80
CA GLY A 31 4.69 8.21 15.04
C GLY A 31 3.35 8.93 14.93
N GLU A 32 3.12 9.71 13.90
CA GLU A 32 1.82 10.34 13.68
C GLU A 32 0.85 9.35 13.04
N PRO A 33 -0.47 9.59 13.14
CA PRO A 33 -1.45 8.77 12.44
C PRO A 33 -1.24 8.83 10.92
N ALA A 34 -1.42 7.69 10.26
CA ALA A 34 -1.33 7.60 8.82
C ALA A 34 -2.65 7.95 8.16
N LYS A 35 -2.58 8.43 6.93
CA LYS A 35 -3.74 8.66 6.08
C LYS A 35 -3.39 8.33 4.65
N VAL A 36 -4.38 8.16 3.81
CA VAL A 36 -4.15 7.95 2.38
C VAL A 36 -3.55 9.23 1.80
N ILE A 37 -2.32 9.15 1.32
CA ILE A 37 -1.61 10.27 0.70
C ILE A 37 -1.61 10.19 -0.81
N ALA A 38 -1.88 9.00 -1.35
CA ALA A 38 -1.97 8.76 -2.79
C ALA A 38 -2.84 7.53 -3.02
N ALA A 39 -3.58 7.52 -4.11
CA ALA A 39 -4.53 6.45 -4.39
C ALA A 39 -4.85 6.37 -5.88
N MET A 40 -5.33 5.19 -6.30
CA MET A 40 -5.88 5.02 -7.64
C MET A 40 -7.12 5.89 -7.81
N ASN A 41 -7.99 5.94 -6.79
CA ASN A 41 -9.16 6.82 -6.76
C ASN A 41 -8.82 8.05 -5.92
N SER A 42 -8.82 9.22 -6.53
CA SER A 42 -8.47 10.46 -5.84
C SER A 42 -9.41 10.77 -4.67
N SER A 43 -10.65 10.29 -4.72
CA SER A 43 -11.62 10.47 -3.63
C SER A 43 -11.22 9.77 -2.33
N ASP A 44 -10.30 8.80 -2.40
CA ASP A 44 -9.82 8.09 -1.22
C ASP A 44 -8.72 8.88 -0.46
N ILE A 45 -8.13 9.89 -1.08
CA ILE A 45 -7.07 10.67 -0.46
C ILE A 45 -7.61 11.39 0.78
N GLY A 46 -6.90 11.23 1.89
CA GLY A 46 -7.31 11.80 3.18
C GLY A 46 -8.00 10.82 4.10
N GLU A 47 -8.36 9.63 3.62
CA GLU A 47 -8.94 8.59 4.48
C GLU A 47 -7.97 8.26 5.61
N MET A 48 -8.46 8.25 6.84
CA MET A 48 -7.62 8.02 8.02
C MET A 48 -7.35 6.53 8.22
N GLU A 49 -6.26 6.23 8.91
CA GLU A 49 -5.90 4.86 9.27
C GLU A 49 -6.97 4.20 10.14
N ASN A 50 -7.03 2.88 10.07
CA ASN A 50 -7.76 2.04 11.02
C ASN A 50 -6.76 1.18 11.78
N ASP A 51 -7.27 0.28 12.64
CA ASP A 51 -6.40 -0.56 13.47
C ASP A 51 -5.50 -1.47 12.64
N ALA A 52 -6.01 -2.00 11.52
CA ALA A 52 -5.22 -2.86 10.64
C ALA A 52 -4.04 -2.08 10.01
N ILE A 53 -4.30 -0.89 9.50
CA ILE A 53 -3.25 -0.04 8.93
C ILE A 53 -2.21 0.30 9.99
N ARG A 54 -2.65 0.62 11.21
CA ARG A 54 -1.75 0.93 12.32
C ARG A 54 -0.82 -0.26 12.62
N ASP A 55 -1.37 -1.48 12.67
CA ASP A 55 -0.58 -2.69 12.90
C ASP A 55 0.43 -2.96 11.78
N VAL A 56 0.04 -2.72 10.54
CA VAL A 56 0.94 -2.90 9.39
C VAL A 56 2.15 -1.97 9.52
N ILE A 57 1.92 -0.70 9.83
CA ILE A 57 3.00 0.29 9.92
C ILE A 57 3.81 0.10 11.20
N ALA A 58 3.15 -0.19 12.34
CA ALA A 58 3.86 -0.32 13.61
C ALA A 58 4.62 -1.63 13.74
N ARG A 59 4.11 -2.72 13.20
CA ARG A 59 4.63 -4.07 13.45
C ARG A 59 5.00 -4.86 12.21
N GLY A 60 4.79 -4.31 11.02
CA GLY A 60 5.07 -5.00 9.77
C GLY A 60 4.14 -6.17 9.48
N LYS A 61 2.96 -6.19 10.09
CA LYS A 61 1.97 -7.26 9.86
C LYS A 61 1.37 -7.14 8.48
N LYS A 62 0.83 -8.26 7.98
CA LYS A 62 0.13 -8.34 6.71
C LYS A 62 -1.29 -8.79 6.96
N TYR A 63 -2.23 -8.20 6.24
CA TYR A 63 -3.64 -8.52 6.37
C TYR A 63 -4.22 -8.93 5.03
N TYR A 64 -5.18 -9.84 5.08
CA TYR A 64 -5.84 -10.41 3.92
C TYR A 64 -7.33 -10.43 4.19
N ALA A 65 -8.11 -10.01 3.20
CA ALA A 65 -9.57 -10.10 3.25
C ALA A 65 -10.08 -10.52 1.89
N LYS A 66 -11.05 -11.41 1.88
CA LYS A 66 -11.71 -11.84 0.65
C LYS A 66 -13.20 -11.53 0.76
N ASN A 67 -13.74 -10.87 -0.25
CA ASN A 67 -15.16 -10.57 -0.36
C ASN A 67 -15.61 -10.93 -1.77
N LYS A 68 -16.36 -12.03 -1.88
CA LYS A 68 -16.83 -12.56 -3.16
C LYS A 68 -15.67 -12.79 -4.12
N ARG A 69 -15.54 -11.94 -5.14
CA ARG A 69 -14.53 -12.07 -6.19
C ARG A 69 -13.34 -11.12 -6.02
N ILE A 70 -13.36 -10.35 -4.95
CA ILE A 70 -12.31 -9.35 -4.70
C ILE A 70 -11.49 -9.76 -3.49
N ILE A 71 -10.18 -9.69 -3.63
CA ILE A 71 -9.24 -9.89 -2.55
C ILE A 71 -8.58 -8.57 -2.25
N THR A 72 -8.50 -8.24 -0.97
CA THR A 72 -7.81 -7.04 -0.51
C THR A 72 -6.69 -7.46 0.42
N VAL A 73 -5.47 -7.02 0.13
CA VAL A 73 -4.32 -7.22 1.01
C VAL A 73 -3.78 -5.88 1.46
N THR A 74 -3.35 -5.85 2.71
CA THR A 74 -2.69 -4.69 3.30
C THR A 74 -1.32 -5.14 3.75
N ILE A 75 -0.27 -4.55 3.20
CA ILE A 75 1.10 -4.95 3.45
C ILE A 75 1.96 -3.70 3.69
N PRO A 76 3.09 -3.87 4.43
CA PRO A 76 3.95 -2.73 4.71
C PRO A 76 4.81 -2.34 3.51
N VAL A 77 5.16 -1.06 3.48
CA VAL A 77 6.23 -0.52 2.66
C VAL A 77 7.36 -0.18 3.63
N LYS A 78 8.54 -0.72 3.38
CA LYS A 78 9.68 -0.62 4.29
C LYS A 78 10.71 0.37 3.76
N ASP A 79 11.39 1.05 4.69
CA ASP A 79 12.48 1.95 4.34
C ASP A 79 13.78 1.16 4.06
N ARG A 80 14.88 1.87 3.86
CA ARG A 80 16.17 1.25 3.56
C ARG A 80 16.68 0.34 4.69
N ASN A 81 16.22 0.56 5.92
CA ASN A 81 16.62 -0.23 7.08
C ASN A 81 15.73 -1.45 7.29
N GLY A 82 14.70 -1.61 6.47
CA GLY A 82 13.73 -2.68 6.61
C GLY A 82 12.61 -2.39 7.59
N ASP A 83 12.50 -1.15 8.07
CA ASP A 83 11.44 -0.74 9.00
C ASP A 83 10.19 -0.33 8.22
N PRO A 84 9.00 -0.77 8.67
CA PRO A 84 7.76 -0.33 8.01
C PRO A 84 7.52 1.15 8.25
N ILE A 85 7.32 1.90 7.16
CA ILE A 85 7.09 3.34 7.21
C ILE A 85 5.75 3.74 6.62
N ALA A 86 5.13 2.84 5.89
CA ALA A 86 3.86 3.08 5.22
C ALA A 86 3.16 1.75 4.99
N ALA A 87 1.94 1.80 4.49
CA ALA A 87 1.17 0.61 4.14
C ALA A 87 0.48 0.83 2.81
N ILE A 88 0.39 -0.23 2.02
CA ILE A 88 -0.47 -0.22 0.84
C ILE A 88 -1.62 -1.19 1.05
N ARG A 89 -2.79 -0.78 0.61
CA ARG A 89 -3.97 -1.63 0.51
C ARG A 89 -4.27 -1.84 -0.96
N VAL A 90 -4.16 -3.09 -1.40
CA VAL A 90 -4.29 -3.45 -2.80
C VAL A 90 -5.48 -4.38 -2.96
N SER A 91 -6.37 -4.05 -3.90
CA SER A 91 -7.50 -4.91 -4.24
C SER A 91 -7.28 -5.51 -5.61
N MET A 92 -7.55 -6.81 -5.71
CA MET A 92 -7.34 -7.60 -6.92
C MET A 92 -8.50 -8.56 -7.12
N LYS A 93 -8.69 -8.99 -8.35
CA LYS A 93 -9.68 -10.02 -8.65
C LYS A 93 -9.15 -11.37 -8.18
N SER A 94 -10.00 -12.14 -7.49
CA SER A 94 -9.65 -13.51 -7.13
C SER A 94 -9.90 -14.46 -8.30
N PHE A 95 -9.23 -15.61 -8.29
CA PHE A 95 -9.49 -16.68 -9.25
C PHE A 95 -9.52 -18.04 -8.54
N PRO A 96 -10.09 -19.07 -9.19
CA PRO A 96 -10.18 -20.39 -8.57
C PRO A 96 -8.82 -20.91 -8.13
N GLY A 97 -8.78 -21.49 -6.94
CA GLY A 97 -7.56 -22.07 -6.38
C GLY A 97 -6.59 -21.07 -5.77
N GLN A 98 -6.95 -19.79 -5.71
CA GLN A 98 -6.08 -18.78 -5.11
C GLN A 98 -5.99 -18.95 -3.60
N THR A 99 -4.75 -18.91 -3.07
CA THR A 99 -4.48 -18.99 -1.64
C THR A 99 -4.05 -17.64 -1.11
N GLN A 100 -3.99 -17.48 0.22
CA GLN A 100 -3.42 -16.29 0.84
C GLN A 100 -1.98 -16.06 0.37
N ALA A 101 -1.18 -17.12 0.34
CA ALA A 101 0.22 -17.02 -0.08
C ALA A 101 0.34 -16.49 -1.50
N ASN A 102 -0.48 -16.99 -2.42
CA ASN A 102 -0.50 -16.52 -3.81
C ASN A 102 -0.92 -15.06 -3.89
N THR A 103 -1.88 -14.66 -3.06
CA THR A 103 -2.38 -13.28 -3.03
C THR A 103 -1.31 -12.31 -2.56
N PHE A 104 -0.61 -12.65 -1.47
CA PHE A 104 0.51 -11.83 -1.00
C PHE A 104 1.62 -11.77 -2.05
N ALA A 105 1.92 -12.90 -2.69
CA ALA A 105 2.94 -12.93 -3.74
C ALA A 105 2.63 -12.01 -4.91
N ARG A 106 1.34 -11.79 -5.21
CA ARG A 106 0.91 -10.84 -6.26
C ARG A 106 1.03 -9.40 -5.82
N ALA A 107 0.88 -9.12 -4.53
CA ALA A 107 0.93 -7.75 -3.99
C ALA A 107 2.35 -7.28 -3.64
N ILE A 108 3.23 -8.20 -3.26
CA ILE A 108 4.59 -7.87 -2.86
C ILE A 108 5.34 -7.04 -3.91
N PRO A 109 5.29 -7.35 -5.21
CA PRO A 109 5.96 -6.52 -6.22
C PRO A 109 5.52 -5.07 -6.23
N VAL A 110 4.28 -4.78 -5.83
CA VAL A 110 3.79 -3.40 -5.72
C VAL A 110 4.51 -2.67 -4.59
N ALA A 111 4.62 -3.32 -3.43
CA ALA A 111 5.37 -2.77 -2.30
C ALA A 111 6.85 -2.59 -2.66
N GLU A 112 7.44 -3.55 -3.32
CA GLU A 112 8.85 -3.48 -3.74
C GLU A 112 9.09 -2.33 -4.71
N TYR A 113 8.14 -2.05 -5.59
CA TYR A 113 8.22 -0.92 -6.51
C TYR A 113 8.39 0.39 -5.74
N LEU A 114 7.61 0.57 -4.68
CA LEU A 114 7.73 1.73 -3.80
C LEU A 114 9.04 1.72 -3.03
N GLN A 115 9.41 0.57 -2.47
CA GLN A 115 10.62 0.45 -1.64
C GLN A 115 11.91 0.74 -2.41
N GLN A 116 11.93 0.52 -3.71
CA GLN A 116 13.06 0.87 -4.56
C GLN A 116 13.20 2.38 -4.77
N ARG A 117 12.13 3.13 -4.57
CA ARG A 117 12.07 4.58 -4.82
C ARG A 117 12.03 5.41 -3.55
N VAL A 118 11.67 4.79 -2.44
CA VAL A 118 11.50 5.47 -1.15
C VAL A 118 12.46 4.84 -0.15
N LEU A 119 13.55 5.52 0.11
CA LEU A 119 14.54 5.07 1.10
C LEU A 119 14.16 5.51 2.51
N TYR A 120 13.47 6.64 2.61
CA TYR A 120 13.00 7.23 3.87
C TYR A 120 11.58 7.74 3.71
N LEU A 121 10.88 7.89 4.82
CA LEU A 121 9.49 8.39 4.82
C LEU A 121 9.36 9.72 4.06
N GLU A 122 10.33 10.62 4.22
CA GLU A 122 10.31 11.94 3.59
C GLU A 122 10.26 11.87 2.06
N ASP A 123 10.72 10.76 1.48
CA ASP A 123 10.77 10.61 0.03
C ASP A 123 9.38 10.58 -0.62
N PHE A 124 8.34 10.23 0.15
CA PHE A 124 6.97 10.31 -0.33
C PHE A 124 6.51 11.76 -0.55
N TYR A 125 7.14 12.70 0.15
CA TYR A 125 6.67 14.09 0.24
C TYR A 125 7.54 15.08 -0.55
N ARG A 126 8.40 14.58 -1.40
CA ARG A 126 9.30 15.42 -2.21
C ARG A 126 8.67 15.97 -3.49
#